data_c906e668c49ac2eb0a68c913e1928d95
#
_entry.id   c906e668c49ac2eb0a68c913e1928d95
#
_cell.length_a   1.000
_cell.length_b   1.000
_cell.length_c   1.000
_cell.angle_alpha   90.00
_cell.angle_beta   90.00
_cell.angle_gamma   90.00
#
_symmetry.space_group_name_H-M   'P 1'
#
loop_
_entity.id
_entity.type
_entity.pdbx_description
1 polymer ?
#
loop_
_entity_poly.entity_id
_entity_poly.type
_entity_poly.pdbx_seq_one_letter_code
_entity_poly.pdbx_strand_id
1 'polypeptide(L)'
;MLCAVMLGRIDQADHIIEQLSERVLELQHPHDAAVQLLIGIPGVSYRTAQVIPAEIGTDMSRFPTAGHLASWAGMCPGNNESAGKHKTGRTRHGSKWLRITLVEAAHAAARSKDTYLAAHYHRIRGRRGPSKAAVAVGHSILVICWHLLSTGETYNDLGGDYFDKRRTSTAHQRRLVGQLQAMGLDVTITPKAA
;
A
#
# COMPACT_ATOMS: atom_id res chain seq x y z
N MET A 1 -2.58 9.42 44.33
CA MET A 1 -2.37 10.76 43.74
C MET A 1 -1.81 10.72 42.33
N LEU A 2 -0.65 10.08 42.05
CA LEU A 2 -0.05 10.05 40.71
C LEU A 2 -0.96 9.41 39.64
N CYS A 3 -1.59 8.27 39.92
CA CYS A 3 -2.51 7.61 38.98
C CYS A 3 -3.71 8.49 38.59
N ALA A 4 -4.29 9.21 39.57
CA ALA A 4 -5.41 10.11 39.31
C ALA A 4 -5.01 11.28 38.37
N VAL A 5 -3.80 11.83 38.56
CA VAL A 5 -3.25 12.87 37.67
C VAL A 5 -3.01 12.33 36.24
N MET A 6 -2.48 11.09 36.12
CA MET A 6 -2.25 10.44 34.82
C MET A 6 -3.57 10.16 34.10
N LEU A 7 -4.58 9.63 34.80
CA LEU A 7 -5.91 9.41 34.22
C LEU A 7 -6.55 10.72 33.76
N GLY A 8 -6.52 11.78 34.58
CA GLY A 8 -7.05 13.07 34.17
C GLY A 8 -6.37 13.66 32.93
N ARG A 9 -5.08 13.37 32.72
CA ARG A 9 -4.39 13.78 31.46
C ARG A 9 -4.84 12.97 30.26
N ILE A 10 -5.15 11.69 30.46
CA ILE A 10 -5.72 10.84 29.39
C ILE A 10 -7.10 11.36 29.01
N ASP A 11 -7.98 11.56 30.01
CA ASP A 11 -9.33 12.08 29.77
C ASP A 11 -9.31 13.44 29.04
N GLN A 12 -8.39 14.32 29.41
CA GLN A 12 -8.20 15.60 28.73
C GLN A 12 -7.73 15.43 27.29
N ALA A 13 -6.81 14.49 27.03
CA ALA A 13 -6.33 14.21 25.69
C ALA A 13 -7.45 13.63 24.81
N ASP A 14 -8.23 12.70 25.35
CA ASP A 14 -9.37 12.10 24.66
C ASP A 14 -10.41 13.14 24.29
N HIS A 15 -10.75 14.06 25.20
CA HIS A 15 -11.67 15.17 24.91
C HIS A 15 -11.15 16.10 23.79
N ILE A 16 -9.85 16.42 23.78
CA ILE A 16 -9.24 17.22 22.69
C ILE A 16 -9.28 16.45 21.36
N ILE A 17 -9.01 15.13 21.38
CA ILE A 17 -9.08 14.28 20.18
C ILE A 17 -10.50 14.26 19.63
N GLU A 18 -11.52 14.19 20.50
CA GLU A 18 -12.94 14.21 20.09
C GLU A 18 -13.28 15.54 19.40
N GLN A 19 -12.99 16.69 20.03
CA GLN A 19 -13.22 18.01 19.45
C GLN A 19 -12.53 18.21 18.09
N LEU A 20 -11.25 17.79 18.00
CA LEU A 20 -10.52 17.88 16.74
C LEU A 20 -11.09 16.94 15.67
N SER A 21 -11.58 15.77 16.08
CA SER A 21 -12.20 14.80 15.16
C SER A 21 -13.51 15.33 14.59
N GLU A 22 -14.36 15.96 15.41
CA GLU A 22 -15.58 16.62 14.96
C GLU A 22 -15.25 17.74 13.96
N ARG A 23 -14.25 18.56 14.25
CA ARG A 23 -13.82 19.62 13.33
C ARG A 23 -13.29 19.09 12.00
N VAL A 24 -12.55 17.98 12.03
CA VAL A 24 -12.10 17.29 10.82
C VAL A 24 -13.28 16.78 9.99
N LEU A 25 -14.32 16.23 10.63
CA LEU A 25 -15.53 15.76 9.95
C LEU A 25 -16.26 16.90 9.25
N GLU A 26 -16.44 18.05 9.91
CA GLU A 26 -17.05 19.24 9.30
C GLU A 26 -16.29 19.70 8.05
N LEU A 27 -14.95 19.78 8.14
CA LEU A 27 -14.10 20.21 7.03
C LEU A 27 -14.03 19.18 5.90
N GLN A 28 -14.22 17.88 6.21
CA GLN A 28 -14.21 16.78 5.26
C GLN A 28 -15.47 16.72 4.41
N HIS A 29 -16.61 17.19 4.90
CA HIS A 29 -17.91 17.02 4.26
C HIS A 29 -17.91 17.24 2.73
N PRO A 30 -17.20 18.24 2.17
CA PRO A 30 -17.12 18.41 0.72
C PRO A 30 -16.34 17.29 -0.01
N HIS A 31 -15.63 16.44 0.72
CA HIS A 31 -14.75 15.40 0.22
C HIS A 31 -15.20 13.98 0.64
N ASP A 32 -16.38 13.85 1.22
CA ASP A 32 -16.89 12.56 1.73
C ASP A 32 -16.92 11.47 0.65
N ALA A 33 -17.31 11.79 -0.56
CA ALA A 33 -17.31 10.84 -1.68
C ALA A 33 -15.91 10.28 -1.95
N ALA A 34 -14.87 11.11 -1.91
CA ALA A 34 -13.49 10.67 -2.07
C ALA A 34 -13.04 9.76 -0.93
N VAL A 35 -13.39 10.09 0.32
CA VAL A 35 -13.08 9.27 1.48
C VAL A 35 -13.76 7.90 1.38
N GLN A 36 -15.03 7.84 0.97
CA GLN A 36 -15.76 6.59 0.78
C GLN A 36 -15.13 5.69 -0.29
N LEU A 37 -14.64 6.25 -1.40
CA LEU A 37 -13.90 5.49 -2.42
C LEU A 37 -12.63 4.86 -1.85
N LEU A 38 -11.89 5.60 -1.03
CA LEU A 38 -10.58 5.17 -0.51
C LEU A 38 -10.68 4.12 0.59
N ILE A 39 -11.76 4.12 1.39
CA ILE A 39 -11.99 3.11 2.45
C ILE A 39 -12.08 1.70 1.88
N GLY A 40 -12.52 1.53 0.63
CA GLY A 40 -12.58 0.25 -0.05
C GLY A 40 -11.22 -0.43 -0.26
N ILE A 41 -10.11 0.30 -0.14
CA ILE A 41 -8.76 -0.25 -0.34
C ILE A 41 -8.33 -1.04 0.91
N PRO A 42 -7.93 -2.32 0.80
CA PRO A 42 -7.43 -3.09 1.93
C PRO A 42 -6.31 -2.39 2.68
N GLY A 43 -6.46 -2.25 4.00
CA GLY A 43 -5.50 -1.59 4.87
C GLY A 43 -5.66 -0.07 4.99
N VAL A 44 -6.54 0.55 4.22
CA VAL A 44 -6.90 1.96 4.36
C VAL A 44 -8.02 2.10 5.39
N SER A 45 -7.69 2.62 6.57
CA SER A 45 -8.66 2.95 7.61
C SER A 45 -9.39 4.25 7.26
N TYR A 46 -10.51 4.53 7.96
CA TYR A 46 -11.22 5.81 7.82
C TYR A 46 -10.28 7.00 7.99
N ARG A 47 -9.42 6.97 9.03
CA ARG A 47 -8.43 8.03 9.28
C ARG A 47 -7.42 8.17 8.14
N THR A 48 -6.93 7.04 7.60
CA THR A 48 -6.05 7.04 6.43
C THR A 48 -6.73 7.66 5.22
N ALA A 49 -8.00 7.31 4.99
CA ALA A 49 -8.81 7.83 3.90
C ALA A 49 -9.09 9.35 4.02
N GLN A 50 -9.08 9.90 5.23
CA GLN A 50 -9.15 11.35 5.48
C GLN A 50 -7.82 12.06 5.18
N VAL A 51 -6.70 11.47 5.63
CA VAL A 51 -5.36 12.08 5.48
C VAL A 51 -4.96 12.17 4.01
N ILE A 52 -5.27 11.15 3.20
CA ILE A 52 -4.85 11.11 1.79
C ILE A 52 -5.41 12.31 1.02
N PRO A 53 -6.74 12.58 0.96
CA PRO A 53 -7.26 13.76 0.27
C PRO A 53 -6.81 15.08 0.89
N ALA A 54 -6.59 15.15 2.20
CA ALA A 54 -6.07 16.35 2.86
C ALA A 54 -4.66 16.71 2.36
N GLU A 55 -3.83 15.72 2.03
CA GLU A 55 -2.46 15.91 1.55
C GLU A 55 -2.37 16.13 0.03
N ILE A 56 -3.14 15.38 -0.77
CA ILE A 56 -3.02 15.42 -2.24
C ILE A 56 -4.13 16.20 -2.93
N GLY A 57 -5.21 16.52 -2.22
CA GLY A 57 -6.47 17.01 -2.81
C GLY A 57 -7.30 15.90 -3.43
N THR A 58 -8.48 16.28 -3.92
CA THR A 58 -9.39 15.36 -4.65
C THR A 58 -9.34 15.59 -6.17
N ASP A 59 -8.83 16.73 -6.61
CA ASP A 59 -8.64 17.05 -8.02
C ASP A 59 -7.34 16.46 -8.56
N MET A 60 -7.46 15.35 -9.29
CA MET A 60 -6.33 14.64 -9.88
C MET A 60 -5.83 15.28 -11.18
N SER A 61 -6.48 16.31 -11.72
CA SER A 61 -5.95 17.05 -12.88
C SER A 61 -4.59 17.69 -12.60
N ARG A 62 -4.28 17.96 -11.34
CA ARG A 62 -2.98 18.44 -10.85
C ARG A 62 -1.83 17.45 -11.07
N PHE A 63 -2.14 16.19 -11.21
CA PHE A 63 -1.18 15.10 -11.43
C PHE A 63 -1.52 14.35 -12.72
N PRO A 64 -0.89 14.69 -13.85
CA PRO A 64 -1.20 14.10 -15.18
C PRO A 64 -1.18 12.56 -15.20
N THR A 65 -0.40 11.94 -14.34
CA THR A 65 -0.37 10.48 -14.16
C THR A 65 -0.14 10.11 -12.69
N ALA A 66 -0.50 8.88 -12.33
CA ALA A 66 -0.19 8.32 -11.01
C ALA A 66 1.31 8.38 -10.67
N GLY A 67 2.18 8.28 -11.70
CA GLY A 67 3.63 8.41 -11.54
C GLY A 67 4.06 9.81 -11.11
N HIS A 68 3.40 10.87 -11.58
CA HIS A 68 3.66 12.24 -11.13
C HIS A 68 3.28 12.41 -9.66
N LEU A 69 2.12 11.90 -9.25
CA LEU A 69 1.71 11.89 -7.84
C LEU A 69 2.71 11.13 -6.96
N ALA A 70 3.10 9.92 -7.36
CA ALA A 70 4.04 9.10 -6.60
C ALA A 70 5.44 9.74 -6.51
N SER A 71 5.87 10.45 -7.55
CA SER A 71 7.13 11.21 -7.55
C SER A 71 7.04 12.42 -6.63
N TRP A 72 5.96 13.19 -6.67
CA TRP A 72 5.70 14.32 -5.79
C TRP A 72 5.64 13.89 -4.31
N ALA A 73 4.98 12.79 -4.02
CA ALA A 73 4.88 12.21 -2.68
C ALA A 73 6.22 11.63 -2.16
N GLY A 74 7.25 11.57 -3.01
CA GLY A 74 8.53 10.96 -2.64
C GLY A 74 8.46 9.45 -2.42
N MET A 75 7.46 8.77 -3.00
CA MET A 75 7.27 7.32 -2.87
C MET A 75 7.97 6.52 -3.96
N CYS A 76 8.47 7.17 -5.01
CA CYS A 76 9.26 6.53 -6.06
C CYS A 76 10.70 6.28 -5.58
N PRO A 77 11.29 5.12 -5.91
CA PRO A 77 12.72 4.92 -5.72
C PRO A 77 13.50 5.90 -6.60
N GLY A 78 14.54 6.51 -6.06
CA GLY A 78 15.48 7.30 -6.85
C GLY A 78 16.22 6.40 -7.83
N ASN A 79 16.46 6.89 -9.06
CA ASN A 79 17.38 6.22 -9.97
C ASN A 79 18.83 6.45 -9.46
N ASN A 80 19.51 5.38 -9.09
CA ASN A 80 20.89 5.39 -8.64
C ASN A 80 21.67 4.34 -9.44
N GLU A 81 21.87 4.67 -10.71
CA GLU A 81 22.62 3.85 -11.65
C GLU A 81 23.83 4.65 -12.13
N SER A 82 24.99 4.01 -12.09
CA SER A 82 26.24 4.58 -12.63
C SER A 82 27.04 3.47 -13.30
N ALA A 83 27.43 3.70 -14.55
CA ALA A 83 28.23 2.77 -15.34
C ALA A 83 27.64 1.34 -15.40
N GLY A 84 26.32 1.23 -15.60
CA GLY A 84 25.60 -0.05 -15.66
C GLY A 84 25.43 -0.77 -14.31
N LYS A 85 25.88 -0.17 -13.19
CA LYS A 85 25.71 -0.72 -11.84
C LYS A 85 24.55 -0.07 -11.12
N HIS A 86 23.50 -0.85 -10.86
CA HIS A 86 22.38 -0.42 -10.04
C HIS A 86 22.76 -0.40 -8.56
N LYS A 87 22.76 0.78 -7.96
CA LYS A 87 22.93 0.98 -6.51
C LYS A 87 21.55 1.10 -5.85
N THR A 88 21.50 0.92 -4.52
CA THR A 88 20.26 1.04 -3.76
C THR A 88 19.75 2.49 -3.83
N GLY A 89 18.67 2.72 -4.57
CA GLY A 89 18.00 4.01 -4.62
C GLY A 89 17.27 4.28 -3.30
N ARG A 90 17.56 5.42 -2.66
CA ARG A 90 16.71 5.96 -1.61
C ARG A 90 15.48 6.63 -2.25
N THR A 91 14.34 6.60 -1.59
CA THR A 91 13.20 7.42 -1.97
C THR A 91 13.55 8.90 -1.79
N ARG A 92 13.01 9.75 -2.67
CA ARG A 92 13.20 11.21 -2.59
C ARG A 92 12.45 11.79 -1.38
N HIS A 93 12.76 13.04 -1.03
CA HIS A 93 11.95 13.79 -0.09
C HIS A 93 10.57 14.08 -0.69
N GLY A 94 9.54 13.99 0.12
CA GLY A 94 8.15 14.25 -0.21
C GLY A 94 7.36 14.51 1.06
N SER A 95 6.01 14.47 1.03
CA SER A 95 5.20 14.63 2.23
C SER A 95 5.51 13.53 3.25
N LYS A 96 6.03 13.95 4.41
CA LYS A 96 6.33 13.05 5.53
C LYS A 96 5.03 12.41 6.08
N TRP A 97 3.98 13.18 6.17
CA TRP A 97 2.69 12.73 6.72
C TRP A 97 2.04 11.69 5.81
N LEU A 98 1.93 11.99 4.52
CA LEU A 98 1.41 11.04 3.53
C LEU A 98 2.21 9.74 3.52
N ARG A 99 3.55 9.84 3.57
CA ARG A 99 4.41 8.65 3.58
C ARG A 99 4.20 7.76 4.80
N ILE A 100 4.12 8.35 6.01
CA ILE A 100 3.87 7.61 7.25
C ILE A 100 2.52 6.89 7.14
N THR A 101 1.47 7.61 6.76
CA THR A 101 0.11 7.09 6.61
C THR A 101 0.05 5.93 5.60
N LEU A 102 0.72 6.06 4.45
CA LEU A 102 0.76 5.00 3.43
C LEU A 102 1.56 3.77 3.88
N VAL A 103 2.63 3.95 4.65
CA VAL A 103 3.40 2.84 5.23
C VAL A 103 2.59 2.09 6.28
N GLU A 104 1.84 2.79 7.13
CA GLU A 104 0.92 2.19 8.09
C GLU A 104 -0.20 1.41 7.39
N ALA A 105 -0.81 2.01 6.36
CA ALA A 105 -1.80 1.33 5.52
C ALA A 105 -1.22 0.07 4.86
N ALA A 106 0.02 0.12 4.37
CA ALA A 106 0.69 -1.04 3.79
C ALA A 106 0.92 -2.17 4.80
N HIS A 107 1.26 -1.84 6.05
CA HIS A 107 1.35 -2.83 7.12
C HIS A 107 -0.02 -3.41 7.51
N ALA A 108 -1.08 -2.62 7.48
CA ALA A 108 -2.44 -3.10 7.69
C ALA A 108 -2.89 -4.01 6.54
N ALA A 109 -2.65 -3.59 5.28
CA ALA A 109 -2.94 -4.39 4.09
C ALA A 109 -2.21 -5.75 4.09
N ALA A 110 -0.97 -5.80 4.60
CA ALA A 110 -0.21 -7.04 4.70
C ALA A 110 -0.87 -8.09 5.61
N ARG A 111 -1.77 -7.70 6.51
CA ARG A 111 -2.53 -8.59 7.40
C ARG A 111 -3.89 -9.00 6.85
N SER A 112 -4.34 -8.39 5.76
CA SER A 112 -5.58 -8.76 5.08
C SER A 112 -5.41 -10.11 4.38
N LYS A 113 -6.43 -10.99 4.48
CA LYS A 113 -6.39 -12.31 3.83
C LYS A 113 -6.81 -12.18 2.36
N ASP A 114 -6.18 -12.99 1.52
CA ASP A 114 -6.55 -13.20 0.12
C ASP A 114 -6.65 -11.93 -0.75
N THR A 115 -5.92 -10.87 -0.39
CA THR A 115 -5.89 -9.61 -1.13
C THR A 115 -4.61 -9.47 -1.98
N TYR A 116 -4.74 -8.75 -3.10
CA TYR A 116 -3.60 -8.39 -3.95
C TYR A 116 -2.48 -7.67 -3.19
N LEU A 117 -2.85 -6.70 -2.33
CA LEU A 117 -1.87 -5.90 -1.58
C LEU A 117 -1.10 -6.75 -0.56
N ALA A 118 -1.76 -7.70 0.11
CA ALA A 118 -1.09 -8.65 1.00
C ALA A 118 -0.11 -9.53 0.24
N ALA A 119 -0.54 -10.14 -0.87
CA ALA A 119 0.31 -10.96 -1.73
C ALA A 119 1.52 -10.16 -2.26
N HIS A 120 1.30 -8.90 -2.66
CA HIS A 120 2.35 -7.99 -3.10
C HIS A 120 3.38 -7.71 -1.99
N TYR A 121 2.91 -7.42 -0.77
CA TYR A 121 3.77 -7.21 0.38
C TYR A 121 4.63 -8.43 0.68
N HIS A 122 4.04 -9.60 0.81
CA HIS A 122 4.76 -10.83 1.16
C HIS A 122 5.78 -11.22 0.08
N ARG A 123 5.44 -11.03 -1.19
CA ARG A 123 6.36 -11.28 -2.31
C ARG A 123 7.60 -10.39 -2.27
N ILE A 124 7.46 -9.11 -1.93
CA ILE A 124 8.60 -8.18 -1.83
C ILE A 124 9.37 -8.44 -0.53
N ARG A 125 8.66 -8.65 0.58
CA ARG A 125 9.27 -8.91 1.89
C ARG A 125 10.26 -10.07 1.85
N GLY A 126 9.89 -11.17 1.18
CA GLY A 126 10.77 -12.34 1.06
C GLY A 126 12.10 -12.08 0.34
N ARG A 127 12.19 -11.02 -0.48
CA ARG A 127 13.39 -10.71 -1.27
C ARG A 127 14.12 -9.45 -0.84
N ARG A 128 13.41 -8.46 -0.30
CA ARG A 128 13.92 -7.10 -0.06
C ARG A 128 13.75 -6.63 1.39
N GLY A 129 13.11 -7.45 2.22
CA GLY A 129 12.82 -7.12 3.62
C GLY A 129 11.54 -6.30 3.83
N PRO A 130 11.08 -6.19 5.10
CA PRO A 130 9.78 -5.60 5.43
C PRO A 130 9.69 -4.10 5.13
N SER A 131 10.71 -3.32 5.41
CA SER A 131 10.68 -1.87 5.19
C SER A 131 10.53 -1.51 3.71
N LYS A 132 11.23 -2.22 2.81
CA LYS A 132 11.11 -1.99 1.36
C LYS A 132 9.75 -2.48 0.83
N ALA A 133 9.22 -3.56 1.40
CA ALA A 133 7.89 -4.08 1.07
C ALA A 133 6.81 -3.06 1.45
N ALA A 134 6.86 -2.48 2.66
CA ALA A 134 5.91 -1.48 3.12
C ALA A 134 5.90 -0.23 2.21
N VAL A 135 7.08 0.29 1.85
CA VAL A 135 7.17 1.44 0.94
C VAL A 135 6.64 1.10 -0.46
N ALA A 136 6.92 -0.08 -0.99
CA ALA A 136 6.43 -0.49 -2.30
C ALA A 136 4.91 -0.68 -2.34
N VAL A 137 4.33 -1.26 -1.28
CA VAL A 137 2.87 -1.40 -1.16
C VAL A 137 2.22 -0.04 -0.90
N GLY A 138 2.82 0.82 -0.07
CA GLY A 138 2.36 2.21 0.10
C GLY A 138 2.35 2.99 -1.22
N HIS A 139 3.36 2.81 -2.07
CA HIS A 139 3.36 3.35 -3.43
C HIS A 139 2.19 2.78 -4.26
N SER A 140 1.94 1.48 -4.19
CA SER A 140 0.82 0.86 -4.91
C SER A 140 -0.53 1.40 -4.42
N ILE A 141 -0.72 1.58 -3.10
CA ILE A 141 -1.92 2.21 -2.53
C ILE A 141 -2.09 3.62 -3.11
N LEU A 142 -1.03 4.43 -3.15
CA LEU A 142 -1.11 5.80 -3.69
C LEU A 142 -1.49 5.82 -5.18
N VAL A 143 -0.95 4.89 -5.97
CA VAL A 143 -1.33 4.73 -7.39
C VAL A 143 -2.81 4.35 -7.51
N ILE A 144 -3.30 3.43 -6.67
CA ILE A 144 -4.71 3.05 -6.63
C ILE A 144 -5.57 4.28 -6.26
N CYS A 145 -5.19 5.05 -5.23
CA CYS A 145 -5.89 6.27 -4.85
C CYS A 145 -6.02 7.25 -6.02
N TRP A 146 -4.93 7.44 -6.79
CA TRP A 146 -4.97 8.31 -7.98
C TRP A 146 -6.00 7.82 -9.00
N HIS A 147 -6.04 6.51 -9.29
CA HIS A 147 -7.02 5.94 -10.22
C HIS A 147 -8.44 6.12 -9.72
N LEU A 148 -8.73 5.74 -8.47
CA LEU A 148 -10.08 5.84 -7.90
C LEU A 148 -10.58 7.30 -7.88
N LEU A 149 -9.73 8.26 -7.49
CA LEU A 149 -10.07 9.68 -7.46
C LEU A 149 -10.21 10.28 -8.88
N SER A 150 -9.50 9.74 -9.88
CA SER A 150 -9.59 10.21 -11.27
C SER A 150 -10.81 9.67 -11.99
N THR A 151 -11.21 8.41 -11.73
CA THR A 151 -12.30 7.73 -12.44
C THR A 151 -13.61 7.75 -11.68
N GLY A 152 -13.58 7.91 -10.35
CA GLY A 152 -14.74 7.75 -9.48
C GLY A 152 -15.18 6.29 -9.30
N GLU A 153 -14.41 5.33 -9.80
CA GLU A 153 -14.72 3.90 -9.67
C GLU A 153 -14.37 3.37 -8.27
N THR A 154 -15.05 2.31 -7.85
CA THR A 154 -14.74 1.63 -6.58
C THR A 154 -13.57 0.68 -6.74
N TYR A 155 -12.84 0.46 -5.63
CA TYR A 155 -11.74 -0.50 -5.62
C TYR A 155 -12.22 -1.93 -5.91
N ASN A 156 -11.55 -2.57 -6.85
CA ASN A 156 -11.74 -3.99 -7.15
C ASN A 156 -10.44 -4.75 -6.83
N ASP A 157 -10.49 -5.70 -5.90
CA ASP A 157 -9.31 -6.46 -5.50
C ASP A 157 -8.98 -7.55 -6.53
N LEU A 158 -7.74 -7.61 -6.95
CA LEU A 158 -7.25 -8.59 -7.93
C LEU A 158 -7.03 -9.99 -7.33
N GLY A 159 -7.19 -10.14 -6.02
CA GLY A 159 -7.02 -11.38 -5.29
C GLY A 159 -5.59 -11.73 -4.90
N GLY A 160 -5.46 -12.57 -3.88
CA GLY A 160 -4.16 -13.00 -3.36
C GLY A 160 -3.34 -13.85 -4.34
N ASP A 161 -4.00 -14.52 -5.26
CA ASP A 161 -3.39 -15.39 -6.28
C ASP A 161 -2.99 -14.66 -7.58
N TYR A 162 -3.17 -13.33 -7.64
CA TYR A 162 -2.88 -12.51 -8.82
C TYR A 162 -1.49 -12.78 -9.43
N PHE A 163 -0.45 -12.87 -8.59
CA PHE A 163 0.91 -13.08 -9.07
C PHE A 163 1.17 -14.50 -9.55
N ASP A 164 0.44 -15.48 -9.06
CA ASP A 164 0.55 -16.87 -9.50
C ASP A 164 -0.21 -17.07 -10.81
N LYS A 165 -1.39 -16.49 -10.97
CA LYS A 165 -2.15 -16.47 -12.23
C LYS A 165 -1.39 -15.78 -13.37
N ARG A 166 -0.65 -14.72 -13.06
CA ARG A 166 0.11 -13.93 -14.05
C ARG A 166 1.41 -14.64 -14.48
N ARG A 167 1.88 -15.64 -13.74
CA ARG A 167 3.04 -16.44 -14.16
C ARG A 167 2.64 -17.31 -15.34
N THR A 168 3.41 -17.23 -16.43
CA THR A 168 3.26 -18.17 -17.54
C THR A 168 3.37 -19.58 -16.96
N SER A 169 2.39 -20.44 -17.26
CA SER A 169 2.28 -21.83 -16.80
C SER A 169 3.64 -22.57 -16.87
N THR A 170 4.36 -22.41 -17.97
CA THR A 170 5.69 -22.99 -18.21
C THR A 170 6.78 -22.50 -17.26
N ALA A 171 6.82 -21.21 -16.92
CA ALA A 171 7.83 -20.67 -15.99
C ALA A 171 7.53 -21.10 -14.54
N HIS A 172 6.26 -21.23 -14.19
CA HIS A 172 5.84 -21.74 -12.90
C HIS A 172 6.18 -23.23 -12.75
N GLN A 173 5.87 -24.04 -13.76
CA GLN A 173 6.24 -25.46 -13.82
C GLN A 173 7.75 -25.66 -13.67
N ARG A 174 8.57 -24.98 -14.47
CA ARG A 174 10.04 -25.05 -14.37
C ARG A 174 10.56 -24.72 -12.98
N ARG A 175 9.97 -23.73 -12.30
CA ARG A 175 10.38 -23.38 -10.94
C ARG A 175 10.02 -24.48 -9.94
N LEU A 176 8.81 -25.04 -10.02
CA LEU A 176 8.38 -26.13 -9.14
C LEU A 176 9.24 -27.37 -9.33
N VAL A 177 9.51 -27.76 -10.59
CA VAL A 177 10.40 -28.87 -10.92
C VAL A 177 11.79 -28.65 -10.34
N GLY A 178 12.38 -27.47 -10.54
CA GLY A 178 13.69 -27.15 -9.99
C GLY A 178 13.73 -27.16 -8.45
N GLN A 179 12.65 -26.78 -7.77
CA GLN A 179 12.56 -26.90 -6.31
C GLN A 179 12.50 -28.37 -5.86
N LEU A 180 11.73 -29.21 -6.53
CA LEU A 180 11.63 -30.64 -6.20
C LEU A 180 12.94 -31.35 -6.49
N GLN A 181 13.60 -31.04 -7.61
CA GLN A 181 14.92 -31.57 -7.95
C GLN A 181 16.00 -31.18 -6.94
N ALA A 182 15.96 -29.95 -6.44
CA ALA A 182 16.87 -29.47 -5.39
C ALA A 182 16.65 -30.19 -4.04
N MET A 183 15.49 -30.81 -3.84
CA MET A 183 15.19 -31.67 -2.69
C MET A 183 15.60 -33.16 -2.94
N GLY A 184 16.25 -33.44 -4.07
CA GLY A 184 16.70 -34.80 -4.42
C GLY A 184 15.62 -35.69 -5.06
N LEU A 185 14.52 -35.09 -5.54
CA LEU A 185 13.42 -35.85 -6.17
C LEU A 185 13.53 -35.82 -7.71
N ASP A 186 13.36 -36.96 -8.35
CA ASP A 186 13.16 -37.06 -9.81
C ASP A 186 11.71 -36.68 -10.16
N VAL A 187 11.56 -35.68 -11.02
CA VAL A 187 10.24 -35.11 -11.35
C VAL A 187 9.94 -35.33 -12.83
N THR A 188 8.91 -36.09 -13.12
CA THR A 188 8.35 -36.27 -14.47
C THR A 188 6.98 -35.58 -14.55
N ILE A 189 6.80 -34.68 -15.54
CA ILE A 189 5.51 -34.00 -15.76
C ILE A 189 4.77 -34.72 -16.87
N THR A 190 3.63 -35.33 -16.54
CA THR A 190 2.69 -35.90 -17.51
C THR A 190 1.47 -34.96 -17.62
N PRO A 191 1.08 -34.53 -18.84
CA PRO A 191 -0.16 -33.78 -19.03
C PRO A 191 -1.35 -34.62 -18.53
N LYS A 192 -2.24 -33.98 -17.73
CA LYS A 192 -3.52 -34.65 -17.40
C LYS A 192 -4.35 -34.72 -18.67
N ALA A 193 -4.76 -35.94 -19.06
CA ALA A 193 -5.74 -36.09 -20.14
C ALA A 193 -6.98 -35.27 -19.82
N ALA A 194 -7.44 -34.50 -20.83
CA ALA A 194 -8.63 -33.64 -20.73
C ALA A 194 -9.91 -34.46 -20.65
#